data_d4a4d5e2237a8869774793fb8a9f758f
#
_entry.id   d4a4d5e2237a8869774793fb8a9f758f
#
_cell.length_a   1.000
_cell.length_b   1.000
_cell.length_c   1.000
_cell.angle_alpha   90.00
_cell.angle_beta   90.00
_cell.angle_gamma   90.00
#
_symmetry.space_group_name_H-M   'P 1'
#
loop_
_entity.id
_entity.type
_entity.pdbx_description
1 polymer ?
#
loop_
_entity_poly.entity_id
_entity_poly.type
_entity_poly.pdbx_seq_one_letter_code
_entity_poly.pdbx_strand_id
1 'polypeptide(L)'
;MDHVSMNEENDSPQVYSEGVTLQEEDVVKEQEYVESVFDKQNPENRYGLSLIVSNISKVFFSKSYDKQGSKRVFPELSFSIGPNGAGKTTLINILTGNLNANEGELKIFGHTYKDKMQVKQLIGVVPQFDTFFNELTVKEHLALVARLHNVSKKDIPYMTKEIAEKVGLGHDAFQHTSALLSGGQKRRLTLGMALMSKPLLLFLDEPTTGLDLESRVAIWNTVKSIQESMTILLTTHSMEEADALCSRIAILTSDGIQCLGSQIHLKNKYGRGLMFSVLLIPSITNVVEYVQTTISPDLEFLEERSHMSTFTISKDKVDLKTLLQHVIDLQHKKILIRWSISQSSLNDVFVRVCKHESS
;
A
#
# COMPACT_ATOMS: atom_id res chain seq x y z
N MET A 1 -42.09 12.45 -59.07
CA MET A 1 -42.43 12.39 -57.65
C MET A 1 -41.44 11.41 -57.06
N ASP A 2 -40.26 11.92 -56.78
CA ASP A 2 -39.08 11.12 -56.48
C ASP A 2 -38.76 11.19 -54.99
N HIS A 3 -38.80 10.03 -54.33
CA HIS A 3 -38.35 9.88 -52.97
C HIS A 3 -36.83 9.69 -52.98
N VAL A 4 -36.11 10.71 -52.51
CA VAL A 4 -34.70 10.62 -52.18
C VAL A 4 -34.58 10.04 -50.78
N SER A 5 -34.05 8.83 -50.69
CA SER A 5 -33.64 8.21 -49.42
C SER A 5 -32.26 8.72 -49.04
N MET A 6 -32.14 9.50 -47.97
CA MET A 6 -30.89 9.81 -47.32
C MET A 6 -30.45 8.61 -46.50
N ASN A 7 -29.31 8.05 -46.84
CA ASN A 7 -28.55 7.15 -45.99
C ASN A 7 -27.87 7.97 -44.91
N GLU A 8 -28.28 7.82 -43.65
CA GLU A 8 -27.52 8.23 -42.50
C GLU A 8 -26.44 7.18 -42.23
N GLU A 9 -25.21 7.51 -42.60
CA GLU A 9 -24.02 6.80 -42.12
C GLU A 9 -23.89 7.06 -40.61
N ASN A 10 -24.13 6.02 -39.84
CA ASN A 10 -23.85 5.94 -38.40
C ASN A 10 -22.32 5.90 -38.21
N ASP A 11 -21.71 7.05 -38.05
CA ASP A 11 -20.34 7.17 -37.58
C ASP A 11 -20.33 7.09 -36.04
N SER A 12 -20.32 5.86 -35.53
CA SER A 12 -20.09 5.60 -34.11
C SER A 12 -18.63 5.86 -33.81
N PRO A 13 -18.28 6.72 -32.84
CA PRO A 13 -16.88 6.89 -32.47
C PRO A 13 -16.34 5.56 -31.93
N GLN A 14 -15.31 5.04 -32.56
CA GLN A 14 -14.52 3.93 -32.05
C GLN A 14 -13.90 4.38 -30.73
N VAL A 15 -14.48 3.90 -29.62
CA VAL A 15 -13.89 3.99 -28.29
C VAL A 15 -12.67 3.07 -28.28
N TYR A 16 -11.49 3.65 -28.36
CA TYR A 16 -10.25 2.94 -28.14
C TYR A 16 -10.20 2.47 -26.68
N SER A 17 -10.47 1.21 -26.46
CA SER A 17 -10.31 0.50 -25.19
C SER A 17 -8.83 0.12 -24.96
N GLU A 18 -7.92 1.08 -24.98
CA GLU A 18 -6.51 0.81 -24.70
C GLU A 18 -6.13 0.88 -23.21
N GLY A 19 -7.08 1.16 -22.31
CA GLY A 19 -6.83 1.31 -20.87
C GLY A 19 -6.99 0.04 -20.03
N VAL A 20 -7.71 -0.97 -20.51
CA VAL A 20 -8.16 -2.12 -19.68
C VAL A 20 -7.16 -3.27 -19.66
N THR A 21 -6.32 -3.42 -20.68
CA THR A 21 -5.48 -4.61 -20.89
C THR A 21 -4.20 -4.66 -20.05
N LEU A 22 -3.71 -3.55 -19.48
CA LEU A 22 -2.45 -3.51 -18.74
C LEU A 22 -2.59 -3.85 -17.25
N GLN A 23 -3.80 -3.79 -16.70
CA GLN A 23 -4.09 -4.04 -15.28
C GLN A 23 -4.25 -5.54 -14.98
N GLU A 24 -4.67 -6.33 -15.96
CA GLU A 24 -5.06 -7.73 -15.77
C GLU A 24 -3.88 -8.69 -15.64
N GLU A 25 -2.75 -8.47 -16.32
CA GLU A 25 -1.70 -9.49 -16.40
C GLU A 25 -1.06 -9.87 -15.06
N ASP A 26 -0.74 -8.89 -14.21
CA ASP A 26 -0.08 -9.19 -12.93
C ASP A 26 -1.07 -9.80 -11.94
N VAL A 27 -2.32 -9.32 -11.97
CA VAL A 27 -3.40 -9.84 -11.13
C VAL A 27 -3.84 -11.22 -11.60
N VAL A 28 -3.94 -11.44 -12.93
CA VAL A 28 -4.28 -12.74 -13.52
C VAL A 28 -3.20 -13.78 -13.23
N LYS A 29 -1.91 -13.45 -13.39
CA LYS A 29 -0.80 -14.35 -13.05
C LYS A 29 -0.80 -14.74 -11.58
N GLU A 30 -1.08 -13.80 -10.69
CA GLU A 30 -1.20 -14.08 -9.26
C GLU A 30 -2.43 -14.95 -8.97
N GLN A 31 -3.54 -14.70 -9.63
CA GLN A 31 -4.76 -15.50 -9.52
C GLN A 31 -4.54 -16.95 -9.99
N GLU A 32 -3.92 -17.14 -11.14
CA GLU A 32 -3.54 -18.46 -11.66
C GLU A 32 -2.59 -19.20 -10.68
N TYR A 33 -1.63 -18.48 -10.09
CA TYR A 33 -0.74 -19.03 -9.09
C TYR A 33 -1.51 -19.48 -7.85
N VAL A 34 -2.39 -18.63 -7.31
CA VAL A 34 -3.24 -18.93 -6.14
C VAL A 34 -4.13 -20.15 -6.42
N GLU A 35 -4.81 -20.21 -7.56
CA GLU A 35 -5.63 -21.36 -7.95
C GLU A 35 -4.81 -22.63 -8.03
N SER A 36 -3.60 -22.57 -8.60
CA SER A 36 -2.68 -23.71 -8.67
C SER A 36 -2.25 -24.24 -7.29
N VAL A 37 -2.20 -23.38 -6.28
CA VAL A 37 -1.85 -23.71 -4.90
C VAL A 37 -3.05 -24.28 -4.15
N PHE A 38 -4.27 -23.80 -4.43
CA PHE A 38 -5.50 -24.35 -3.84
C PHE A 38 -5.78 -25.77 -4.32
N ASP A 39 -5.57 -26.05 -5.62
CA ASP A 39 -5.82 -27.37 -6.23
C ASP A 39 -4.80 -28.44 -5.86
N LYS A 40 -3.57 -28.06 -5.56
CA LYS A 40 -2.54 -29.01 -5.15
C LYS A 40 -2.72 -29.40 -3.69
N GLN A 41 -3.33 -30.57 -3.45
CA GLN A 41 -3.37 -31.28 -2.16
C GLN A 41 -1.97 -31.73 -1.69
N ASN A 42 -0.92 -31.06 -2.06
CA ASN A 42 0.45 -31.44 -1.72
C ASN A 42 0.79 -30.95 -0.30
N PRO A 43 1.03 -31.86 0.69
CA PRO A 43 1.30 -31.46 2.07
C PRO A 43 2.53 -30.59 2.24
N GLU A 44 3.52 -30.68 1.34
CA GLU A 44 4.76 -29.93 1.40
C GLU A 44 4.59 -28.44 1.05
N ASN A 45 3.57 -28.08 0.26
CA ASN A 45 3.25 -26.67 -0.04
C ASN A 45 2.44 -25.98 1.06
N ARG A 46 1.95 -26.68 2.07
CA ARG A 46 1.12 -26.12 3.16
C ARG A 46 1.87 -25.16 4.07
N TYR A 47 3.18 -25.26 4.14
CA TYR A 47 4.02 -24.50 5.09
C TYR A 47 4.70 -23.28 4.47
N GLY A 48 4.60 -23.08 3.14
CA GLY A 48 5.28 -21.99 2.44
C GLY A 48 4.52 -20.67 2.39
N LEU A 49 3.19 -20.68 2.49
CA LEU A 49 2.35 -19.49 2.34
C LEU A 49 1.63 -19.13 3.63
N SER A 50 1.93 -17.95 4.14
CA SER A 50 1.36 -17.44 5.40
C SER A 50 -0.11 -17.09 5.28
N LEU A 51 -0.54 -16.61 4.12
CA LEU A 51 -1.88 -16.12 3.86
C LEU A 51 -2.26 -16.39 2.42
N ILE A 52 -3.38 -17.05 2.19
CA ILE A 52 -3.98 -17.28 0.88
C ILE A 52 -5.40 -16.76 0.89
N VAL A 53 -5.73 -15.92 -0.06
CA VAL A 53 -7.02 -15.27 -0.20
C VAL A 53 -7.53 -15.50 -1.62
N SER A 54 -8.69 -16.13 -1.80
CA SER A 54 -9.27 -16.38 -3.11
C SER A 54 -10.69 -15.85 -3.19
N ASN A 55 -10.97 -15.03 -4.20
CA ASN A 55 -12.29 -14.56 -4.59
C ASN A 55 -13.17 -14.01 -3.44
N ILE A 56 -12.55 -13.33 -2.47
CA ILE A 56 -13.32 -12.76 -1.34
C ILE A 56 -14.17 -11.60 -1.82
N SER A 57 -15.46 -11.64 -1.51
CA SER A 57 -16.40 -10.54 -1.72
C SER A 57 -17.16 -10.18 -0.45
N LYS A 58 -17.57 -8.91 -0.34
CA LYS A 58 -18.42 -8.42 0.74
C LYS A 58 -19.46 -7.44 0.21
N VAL A 59 -20.72 -7.73 0.44
CA VAL A 59 -21.86 -6.87 0.11
C VAL A 59 -22.41 -6.26 1.40
N PHE A 60 -22.55 -4.93 1.43
CA PHE A 60 -23.22 -4.20 2.49
C PHE A 60 -24.60 -3.76 2.01
N PHE A 61 -25.65 -4.14 2.73
CA PHE A 61 -27.00 -3.65 2.46
C PHE A 61 -27.16 -2.27 3.09
N SER A 62 -27.18 -1.23 2.26
CA SER A 62 -27.67 0.09 2.67
C SER A 62 -29.18 0.12 2.54
N LYS A 63 -29.89 0.80 3.46
CA LYS A 63 -31.35 0.98 3.41
C LYS A 63 -31.82 1.90 2.28
N SER A 64 -30.94 2.49 1.49
CA SER A 64 -31.27 3.21 0.28
C SER A 64 -31.11 2.27 -0.91
N TYR A 65 -32.17 2.15 -1.68
CA TYR A 65 -32.26 1.38 -2.91
C TYR A 65 -31.16 1.81 -3.90
N ASP A 66 -30.07 1.03 -3.95
CA ASP A 66 -29.24 0.95 -5.15
C ASP A 66 -28.65 -0.45 -5.25
N LYS A 67 -29.09 -1.15 -6.29
CA LYS A 67 -28.60 -2.46 -6.69
C LYS A 67 -27.28 -2.27 -7.44
N GLN A 68 -26.18 -1.94 -6.77
CA GLN A 68 -24.89 -1.95 -7.44
C GLN A 68 -23.76 -2.33 -6.48
N GLY A 69 -23.04 -3.38 -6.87
CA GLY A 69 -21.66 -3.59 -6.52
C GLY A 69 -21.38 -4.66 -5.50
N SER A 70 -21.35 -5.92 -5.92
CA SER A 70 -20.48 -6.90 -5.27
C SER A 70 -19.03 -6.53 -5.58
N LYS A 71 -18.27 -6.04 -4.59
CA LYS A 71 -16.84 -5.85 -4.74
C LYS A 71 -16.16 -7.19 -4.62
N ARG A 72 -15.53 -7.67 -5.70
CA ARG A 72 -14.67 -8.84 -5.70
C ARG A 72 -13.26 -8.42 -5.28
N VAL A 73 -12.66 -9.15 -4.37
CA VAL A 73 -11.35 -8.80 -3.83
C VAL A 73 -10.53 -10.04 -3.52
N PHE A 74 -9.43 -10.22 -4.14
CA PHE A 74 -8.07 -10.65 -3.81
C PHE A 74 -7.56 -12.04 -4.19
N PRO A 75 -6.41 -12.08 -4.89
CA PRO A 75 -5.40 -13.11 -4.77
C PRO A 75 -4.32 -12.73 -3.75
N GLU A 76 -3.40 -13.62 -3.44
CA GLU A 76 -2.37 -13.58 -2.40
C GLU A 76 -1.77 -12.19 -2.13
N LEU A 77 -1.87 -11.69 -0.88
CA LEU A 77 -1.58 -10.31 -0.54
C LEU A 77 -0.53 -10.19 0.55
N SER A 78 0.49 -9.39 0.30
CA SER A 78 1.44 -8.99 1.33
C SER A 78 1.14 -7.61 1.90
N PHE A 79 0.60 -6.66 1.10
CA PHE A 79 0.35 -5.28 1.54
C PHE A 79 -0.71 -4.61 0.66
N SER A 80 -1.57 -3.77 1.25
CA SER A 80 -2.63 -3.06 0.54
C SER A 80 -2.54 -1.55 0.74
N ILE A 81 -2.37 -0.83 -0.37
CA ILE A 81 -2.47 0.63 -0.43
C ILE A 81 -3.74 1.01 -1.18
N GLY A 82 -4.43 2.05 -0.75
CA GLY A 82 -5.60 2.52 -1.47
C GLY A 82 -6.17 3.80 -0.87
N PRO A 83 -7.00 4.54 -1.62
CA PRO A 83 -7.70 5.72 -1.12
C PRO A 83 -8.65 5.36 0.02
N ASN A 84 -9.11 6.37 0.75
CA ASN A 84 -10.12 6.19 1.77
C ASN A 84 -11.42 5.65 1.13
N GLY A 85 -12.05 4.67 1.78
CA GLY A 85 -13.25 4.02 1.25
C GLY A 85 -13.00 2.87 0.26
N ALA A 86 -11.76 2.58 -0.15
CA ALA A 86 -11.44 1.46 -1.04
C ALA A 86 -11.72 0.06 -0.44
N GLY A 87 -12.01 -0.02 0.86
CA GLY A 87 -12.33 -1.30 1.53
C GLY A 87 -11.18 -1.94 2.30
N LYS A 88 -10.08 -1.23 2.55
CA LYS A 88 -8.89 -1.72 3.28
C LYS A 88 -9.24 -2.30 4.67
N THR A 89 -9.91 -1.52 5.51
CA THR A 89 -10.35 -1.96 6.85
C THR A 89 -11.37 -3.10 6.77
N THR A 90 -12.27 -3.08 5.77
CA THR A 90 -13.20 -4.19 5.53
C THR A 90 -12.45 -5.48 5.24
N LEU A 91 -11.42 -5.40 4.40
CA LEU A 91 -10.56 -6.52 4.10
C LEU A 91 -9.89 -7.08 5.36
N ILE A 92 -9.22 -6.22 6.15
CA ILE A 92 -8.60 -6.66 7.42
C ILE A 92 -9.64 -7.31 8.33
N ASN A 93 -10.84 -6.74 8.46
CA ASN A 93 -11.89 -7.32 9.28
C ASN A 93 -12.36 -8.70 8.80
N ILE A 94 -12.35 -8.94 7.50
CA ILE A 94 -12.60 -10.27 6.94
C ILE A 94 -11.42 -11.20 7.24
N LEU A 95 -10.20 -10.76 6.97
CA LEU A 95 -8.97 -11.53 7.17
C LEU A 95 -8.73 -11.90 8.64
N THR A 96 -9.18 -11.10 9.57
CA THR A 96 -9.07 -11.34 11.02
C THR A 96 -10.28 -12.10 11.61
N GLY A 97 -11.32 -12.35 10.80
CA GLY A 97 -12.54 -13.05 11.21
C GLY A 97 -13.51 -12.22 12.02
N ASN A 98 -13.32 -10.91 12.08
CA ASN A 98 -14.27 -9.98 12.70
C ASN A 98 -15.52 -9.78 11.81
N LEU A 99 -15.38 -10.00 10.50
CA LEU A 99 -16.44 -9.88 9.53
C LEU A 99 -16.43 -11.13 8.62
N ASN A 100 -17.60 -11.71 8.37
CA ASN A 100 -17.70 -12.83 7.44
C ASN A 100 -17.71 -12.31 5.99
N ALA A 101 -16.94 -12.95 5.11
CA ALA A 101 -17.08 -12.75 3.67
C ALA A 101 -18.45 -13.29 3.19
N ASN A 102 -18.96 -12.76 2.08
CA ASN A 102 -20.13 -13.31 1.41
C ASN A 102 -19.75 -14.48 0.51
N GLU A 103 -18.59 -14.37 -0.14
CA GLU A 103 -18.04 -15.38 -1.05
C GLU A 103 -16.56 -15.46 -0.88
N GLY A 104 -15.95 -16.52 -1.40
CA GLY A 104 -14.52 -16.74 -1.42
C GLY A 104 -13.98 -17.58 -0.27
N GLU A 105 -12.73 -17.92 -0.36
CA GLU A 105 -12.02 -18.74 0.62
C GLU A 105 -10.80 -18.01 1.17
N LEU A 106 -10.50 -18.28 2.44
CA LEU A 106 -9.34 -17.75 3.13
C LEU A 106 -8.65 -18.88 3.90
N LYS A 107 -7.34 -18.98 3.74
CA LYS A 107 -6.48 -19.87 4.52
C LYS A 107 -5.35 -19.05 5.15
N ILE A 108 -5.12 -19.25 6.44
CA ILE A 108 -4.02 -18.67 7.21
C ILE A 108 -3.19 -19.84 7.74
N PHE A 109 -1.94 -19.96 7.31
CA PHE A 109 -1.07 -21.10 7.59
C PHE A 109 -1.77 -22.45 7.38
N GLY A 110 -2.55 -22.57 6.31
CA GLY A 110 -3.31 -23.77 5.97
C GLY A 110 -4.62 -23.98 6.75
N HIS A 111 -4.91 -23.16 7.75
CA HIS A 111 -6.16 -23.18 8.50
C HIS A 111 -7.23 -22.31 7.84
N THR A 112 -8.46 -22.83 7.75
CA THR A 112 -9.61 -22.08 7.25
C THR A 112 -10.33 -21.36 8.40
N TYR A 113 -11.26 -20.46 8.07
CA TYR A 113 -12.11 -19.81 9.10
C TYR A 113 -13.00 -20.76 9.91
N LYS A 114 -13.14 -22.01 9.52
CA LYS A 114 -13.78 -23.03 10.34
C LYS A 114 -12.97 -23.27 11.63
N ASP A 115 -11.67 -23.06 11.55
CA ASP A 115 -10.69 -23.27 12.64
C ASP A 115 -10.40 -21.96 13.40
N LYS A 116 -11.44 -21.15 13.70
CA LYS A 116 -11.33 -19.80 14.26
C LYS A 116 -10.36 -19.66 15.45
N MET A 117 -10.36 -20.64 16.34
CA MET A 117 -9.52 -20.60 17.55
C MET A 117 -8.03 -20.74 17.20
N GLN A 118 -7.70 -21.61 16.24
CA GLN A 118 -6.32 -21.84 15.79
C GLN A 118 -5.81 -20.61 15.04
N VAL A 119 -6.61 -20.07 14.11
CA VAL A 119 -6.27 -18.84 13.37
C VAL A 119 -6.02 -17.69 14.32
N LYS A 120 -6.88 -17.46 15.33
CA LYS A 120 -6.72 -16.37 16.30
C LYS A 120 -5.45 -16.47 17.15
N GLN A 121 -4.91 -17.66 17.35
CA GLN A 121 -3.64 -17.84 18.05
C GLN A 121 -2.41 -17.50 17.18
N LEU A 122 -2.57 -17.56 15.86
CA LEU A 122 -1.49 -17.31 14.90
C LEU A 122 -1.38 -15.85 14.48
N ILE A 123 -2.43 -15.05 14.71
CA ILE A 123 -2.51 -13.67 14.23
C ILE A 123 -2.42 -12.66 15.37
N GLY A 124 -1.78 -11.52 15.08
CA GLY A 124 -1.87 -10.29 15.85
C GLY A 124 -2.56 -9.21 15.03
N VAL A 125 -3.28 -8.30 15.68
CA VAL A 125 -4.02 -7.23 14.99
C VAL A 125 -3.77 -5.91 15.69
N VAL A 126 -3.34 -4.92 14.93
CA VAL A 126 -3.26 -3.51 15.34
C VAL A 126 -4.37 -2.77 14.58
N PRO A 127 -5.52 -2.48 15.20
CA PRO A 127 -6.64 -1.83 14.55
C PRO A 127 -6.32 -0.36 14.26
N GLN A 128 -7.09 0.29 13.39
CA GLN A 128 -6.93 1.72 13.07
C GLN A 128 -7.08 2.62 14.31
N PHE A 129 -8.02 2.29 15.20
CA PHE A 129 -8.27 3.03 16.43
C PHE A 129 -7.80 2.23 17.62
N ASP A 130 -7.06 2.90 18.50
CA ASP A 130 -6.55 2.29 19.71
C ASP A 130 -7.67 2.14 20.76
N THR A 131 -7.65 1.02 21.50
CA THR A 131 -8.61 0.75 22.58
C THR A 131 -7.84 0.43 23.87
N PHE A 132 -8.00 1.27 24.87
CA PHE A 132 -7.32 1.16 26.15
C PHE A 132 -8.26 1.28 27.33
N PHE A 133 -7.83 0.75 28.46
CA PHE A 133 -8.36 1.05 29.79
C PHE A 133 -7.52 2.19 30.36
N ASN A 134 -8.09 3.38 30.46
CA ASN A 134 -7.34 4.60 30.84
C ASN A 134 -6.62 4.49 32.20
N GLU A 135 -7.11 3.67 33.07
CA GLU A 135 -6.61 3.45 34.43
C GLU A 135 -5.44 2.48 34.51
N LEU A 136 -5.27 1.62 33.46
CA LEU A 136 -4.20 0.64 33.45
C LEU A 136 -2.89 1.25 32.95
N THR A 137 -1.80 0.83 33.57
CA THR A 137 -0.44 1.13 33.09
C THR A 137 -0.08 0.33 31.84
N VAL A 138 0.99 0.73 31.13
CA VAL A 138 1.57 -0.05 30.02
C VAL A 138 1.83 -1.49 30.45
N LYS A 139 2.47 -1.68 31.60
CA LYS A 139 2.75 -3.00 32.19
C LYS A 139 1.48 -3.82 32.36
N GLU A 140 0.44 -3.22 32.94
CA GLU A 140 -0.81 -3.92 33.24
C GLU A 140 -1.58 -4.30 31.96
N HIS A 141 -1.58 -3.43 30.93
CA HIS A 141 -2.14 -3.78 29.62
C HIS A 141 -1.44 -5.00 29.01
N LEU A 142 -0.11 -4.97 28.94
CA LEU A 142 0.65 -6.09 28.42
C LEU A 142 0.44 -7.36 29.24
N ALA A 143 0.41 -7.25 30.58
CA ALA A 143 0.15 -8.39 31.46
C ALA A 143 -1.28 -8.92 31.30
N LEU A 144 -2.29 -8.08 31.08
CA LEU A 144 -3.65 -8.48 30.80
C LEU A 144 -3.72 -9.31 29.52
N VAL A 145 -3.13 -8.81 28.43
CA VAL A 145 -3.10 -9.53 27.14
C VAL A 145 -2.34 -10.85 27.26
N ALA A 146 -1.20 -10.88 27.95
CA ALA A 146 -0.45 -12.11 28.21
C ALA A 146 -1.30 -13.17 28.91
N ARG A 147 -2.11 -12.78 29.90
CA ARG A 147 -3.04 -13.67 30.60
C ARG A 147 -4.13 -14.22 29.68
N LEU A 148 -4.70 -13.36 28.83
CA LEU A 148 -5.72 -13.77 27.84
C LEU A 148 -5.17 -14.79 26.82
N HIS A 149 -3.87 -14.73 26.53
CA HIS A 149 -3.17 -15.68 25.67
C HIS A 149 -2.58 -16.87 26.47
N ASN A 150 -3.00 -17.09 27.74
CA ASN A 150 -2.55 -18.20 28.57
C ASN A 150 -1.04 -18.27 28.80
N VAL A 151 -0.34 -17.14 28.79
CA VAL A 151 1.08 -17.07 29.13
C VAL A 151 1.26 -17.46 30.61
N SER A 152 2.27 -18.25 30.91
CA SER A 152 2.57 -18.67 32.30
C SER A 152 2.80 -17.45 33.20
N LYS A 153 2.22 -17.47 34.39
CA LYS A 153 2.37 -16.39 35.37
C LYS A 153 3.83 -16.03 35.69
N LYS A 154 4.73 -17.01 35.58
CA LYS A 154 6.18 -16.83 35.82
C LYS A 154 6.85 -16.04 34.68
N ASP A 155 6.34 -16.17 33.46
CA ASP A 155 6.96 -15.55 32.27
C ASP A 155 6.41 -14.16 31.97
N ILE A 156 5.22 -13.81 32.50
CA ILE A 156 4.58 -12.51 32.25
C ILE A 156 5.49 -11.33 32.59
N PRO A 157 6.18 -11.26 33.75
CA PRO A 157 7.01 -10.09 34.07
C PRO A 157 8.17 -9.89 33.10
N TYR A 158 8.78 -10.99 32.64
CA TYR A 158 9.85 -10.95 31.65
C TYR A 158 9.32 -10.49 30.29
N MET A 159 8.27 -11.16 29.78
CA MET A 159 7.69 -10.86 28.47
C MET A 159 7.16 -9.43 28.36
N THR A 160 6.48 -8.92 29.41
CA THR A 160 5.97 -7.55 29.39
C THR A 160 7.09 -6.53 29.29
N LYS A 161 8.21 -6.75 29.97
CA LYS A 161 9.38 -5.88 29.90
C LYS A 161 10.05 -5.97 28.52
N GLU A 162 10.29 -7.17 28.00
CA GLU A 162 10.87 -7.42 26.69
C GLU A 162 10.06 -6.73 25.58
N ILE A 163 8.74 -6.91 25.57
CA ILE A 163 7.88 -6.30 24.58
C ILE A 163 7.83 -4.77 24.71
N ALA A 164 7.75 -4.26 25.94
CA ALA A 164 7.77 -2.81 26.15
C ALA A 164 9.06 -2.16 25.63
N GLU A 165 10.21 -2.79 25.85
CA GLU A 165 11.49 -2.34 25.30
C GLU A 165 11.50 -2.42 23.77
N LYS A 166 11.00 -3.53 23.21
CA LYS A 166 10.93 -3.75 21.75
C LYS A 166 10.10 -2.70 21.01
N VAL A 167 9.00 -2.22 21.63
CA VAL A 167 8.17 -1.16 21.05
C VAL A 167 8.57 0.25 21.50
N GLY A 168 9.70 0.40 22.20
CA GLY A 168 10.22 1.68 22.66
C GLY A 168 9.37 2.37 23.75
N LEU A 169 8.68 1.58 24.57
CA LEU A 169 7.98 2.00 25.78
C LEU A 169 8.80 1.63 27.02
N GLY A 170 10.10 2.01 27.03
CA GLY A 170 11.06 1.67 28.07
C GLY A 170 10.70 2.20 29.46
N HIS A 171 11.67 2.23 30.35
CA HIS A 171 11.54 2.37 31.79
C HIS A 171 10.56 3.47 32.27
N ASP A 172 10.54 4.63 31.63
CA ASP A 172 9.74 5.77 32.05
C ASP A 172 8.24 5.58 31.74
N ALA A 173 7.92 5.14 30.50
CA ALA A 173 6.53 4.96 30.09
C ALA A 173 5.89 3.67 30.68
N PHE A 174 6.70 2.68 31.06
CA PHE A 174 6.22 1.35 31.47
C PHE A 174 5.28 1.36 32.68
N GLN A 175 5.47 2.31 33.58
CA GLN A 175 4.65 2.49 34.78
C GLN A 175 3.57 3.59 34.62
N HIS A 176 3.56 4.31 33.50
CA HIS A 176 2.54 5.31 33.25
C HIS A 176 1.21 4.66 32.88
N THR A 177 0.11 5.25 33.34
CA THR A 177 -1.22 4.88 32.87
C THR A 177 -1.40 5.29 31.42
N SER A 178 -2.23 4.57 30.66
CA SER A 178 -2.44 4.86 29.24
C SER A 178 -3.03 6.25 29.00
N ALA A 179 -3.72 6.82 30.00
CA ALA A 179 -4.23 8.19 29.92
C ALA A 179 -3.11 9.24 29.75
N LEU A 180 -1.93 9.00 30.35
CA LEU A 180 -0.78 9.92 30.33
C LEU A 180 0.12 9.74 29.08
N LEU A 181 -0.12 8.74 28.26
CA LEU A 181 0.69 8.46 27.09
C LEU A 181 0.38 9.43 25.93
N SER A 182 1.42 9.84 25.20
CA SER A 182 1.25 10.52 23.91
C SER A 182 0.57 9.61 22.87
N GLY A 183 0.04 10.19 21.78
CA GLY A 183 -0.56 9.41 20.69
C GLY A 183 0.37 8.35 20.12
N GLY A 184 1.65 8.70 19.89
CA GLY A 184 2.66 7.76 19.42
C GLY A 184 3.00 6.67 20.44
N GLN A 185 3.00 6.99 21.74
CA GLN A 185 3.18 5.99 22.81
C GLN A 185 1.98 5.05 22.90
N LYS A 186 0.76 5.56 22.78
CA LYS A 186 -0.47 4.75 22.70
C LYS A 186 -0.41 3.77 21.53
N ARG A 187 -0.04 4.25 20.35
CA ARG A 187 0.10 3.39 19.17
C ARG A 187 1.15 2.29 19.33
N ARG A 188 2.29 2.62 19.96
CA ARG A 188 3.32 1.63 20.31
C ARG A 188 2.85 0.62 21.35
N LEU A 189 2.00 1.03 22.30
CA LEU A 189 1.36 0.11 23.24
C LEU A 189 0.42 -0.86 22.53
N THR A 190 -0.42 -0.39 21.60
CA THR A 190 -1.29 -1.26 20.80
C THR A 190 -0.45 -2.28 19.99
N LEU A 191 0.65 -1.85 19.40
CA LEU A 191 1.58 -2.76 18.72
C LEU A 191 2.18 -3.78 19.70
N GLY A 192 2.61 -3.35 20.89
CA GLY A 192 3.10 -4.22 21.95
C GLY A 192 2.06 -5.26 22.37
N MET A 193 0.81 -4.85 22.55
CA MET A 193 -0.30 -5.76 22.88
C MET A 193 -0.49 -6.83 21.80
N ALA A 194 -0.45 -6.45 20.52
CA ALA A 194 -0.55 -7.40 19.41
C ALA A 194 0.62 -8.40 19.37
N LEU A 195 1.82 -7.99 19.78
CA LEU A 195 3.01 -8.85 19.84
C LEU A 195 3.04 -9.82 21.03
N MET A 196 2.23 -9.58 22.07
CA MET A 196 2.18 -10.46 23.26
C MET A 196 1.77 -11.90 22.94
N SER A 197 0.96 -12.11 21.90
CA SER A 197 0.56 -13.45 21.45
C SER A 197 1.66 -14.19 20.67
N LYS A 198 2.79 -13.55 20.39
CA LYS A 198 3.85 -14.06 19.50
C LYS A 198 3.28 -14.51 18.15
N PRO A 199 2.57 -13.64 17.43
CA PRO A 199 1.88 -14.00 16.20
C PRO A 199 2.87 -14.40 15.10
N LEU A 200 2.44 -15.26 14.19
CA LEU A 200 3.16 -15.55 12.95
C LEU A 200 2.76 -14.58 11.83
N LEU A 201 1.56 -14.00 11.90
CA LEU A 201 1.04 -13.01 10.97
C LEU A 201 0.49 -11.81 11.74
N LEU A 202 1.01 -10.64 11.45
CA LEU A 202 0.60 -9.37 12.07
C LEU A 202 -0.16 -8.51 11.06
N PHE A 203 -1.38 -8.12 11.42
CA PHE A 203 -2.18 -7.16 10.66
C PHE A 203 -2.03 -5.76 11.24
N LEU A 204 -1.68 -4.79 10.42
CA LEU A 204 -1.55 -3.38 10.80
C LEU A 204 -2.53 -2.55 9.95
N ASP A 205 -3.59 -2.04 10.57
CA ASP A 205 -4.56 -1.19 9.86
C ASP A 205 -4.21 0.28 10.09
N GLU A 206 -3.65 0.91 9.05
CA GLU A 206 -3.22 2.31 9.06
C GLU A 206 -2.41 2.71 10.31
N PRO A 207 -1.28 2.03 10.60
CA PRO A 207 -0.62 2.10 11.92
C PRO A 207 -0.06 3.48 12.29
N THR A 208 0.18 4.36 11.32
CA THR A 208 0.80 5.67 11.55
C THR A 208 -0.12 6.84 11.27
N THR A 209 -1.40 6.59 10.98
CA THR A 209 -2.38 7.64 10.71
C THR A 209 -2.56 8.56 11.92
N GLY A 210 -2.49 9.87 11.69
CA GLY A 210 -2.66 10.89 12.73
C GLY A 210 -1.45 11.11 13.65
N LEU A 211 -0.31 10.47 13.38
CA LEU A 211 0.92 10.62 14.17
C LEU A 211 1.85 11.69 13.57
N ASP A 212 2.61 12.32 14.46
CA ASP A 212 3.75 13.16 14.11
C ASP A 212 4.89 12.35 13.47
N LEU A 213 5.81 13.04 12.80
CA LEU A 213 6.88 12.40 12.05
C LEU A 213 7.80 11.53 12.93
N GLU A 214 8.14 11.99 14.14
CA GLU A 214 9.01 11.25 15.06
C GLU A 214 8.36 9.94 15.50
N SER A 215 7.09 9.99 15.93
CA SER A 215 6.31 8.81 16.31
C SER A 215 6.13 7.83 15.14
N ARG A 216 5.93 8.34 13.93
CA ARG A 216 5.83 7.54 12.70
C ARG A 216 7.12 6.77 12.43
N VAL A 217 8.27 7.45 12.45
CA VAL A 217 9.58 6.84 12.25
C VAL A 217 9.88 5.78 13.33
N ALA A 218 9.51 6.05 14.58
CA ALA A 218 9.68 5.09 15.67
C ALA A 218 8.89 3.80 15.43
N ILE A 219 7.64 3.89 14.94
CA ILE A 219 6.82 2.72 14.57
C ILE A 219 7.43 1.98 13.38
N TRP A 220 7.86 2.70 12.34
CA TRP A 220 8.53 2.07 11.18
C TRP A 220 9.77 1.27 11.58
N ASN A 221 10.60 1.81 12.46
CA ASN A 221 11.78 1.11 12.96
C ASN A 221 11.40 -0.15 13.74
N THR A 222 10.34 -0.08 14.56
CA THR A 222 9.83 -1.26 15.26
C THR A 222 9.31 -2.30 14.29
N VAL A 223 8.49 -1.90 13.29
CA VAL A 223 7.97 -2.82 12.26
C VAL A 223 9.11 -3.48 11.49
N LYS A 224 10.14 -2.72 11.07
CA LYS A 224 11.32 -3.27 10.40
C LYS A 224 12.06 -4.31 11.26
N SER A 225 12.18 -4.07 12.55
CA SER A 225 12.88 -5.00 13.46
C SER A 225 12.16 -6.32 13.66
N ILE A 226 10.83 -6.36 13.47
CA ILE A 226 10.03 -7.57 13.67
C ILE A 226 9.73 -8.33 12.36
N GLN A 227 9.88 -7.68 11.20
CA GLN A 227 9.54 -8.27 9.91
C GLN A 227 10.45 -9.46 9.50
N GLU A 228 11.63 -9.61 10.11
CA GLU A 228 12.47 -10.79 9.92
C GLU A 228 11.92 -12.05 10.60
N SER A 229 11.07 -11.89 11.61
CA SER A 229 10.57 -12.99 12.45
C SER A 229 9.10 -13.35 12.20
N MET A 230 8.36 -12.56 11.43
CA MET A 230 6.94 -12.81 11.16
C MET A 230 6.49 -12.16 9.85
N THR A 231 5.41 -12.68 9.29
CA THR A 231 4.73 -12.03 8.15
C THR A 231 3.93 -10.83 8.62
N ILE A 232 4.02 -9.71 7.91
CA ILE A 232 3.27 -8.49 8.23
C ILE A 232 2.40 -8.10 7.05
N LEU A 233 1.11 -7.89 7.29
CA LEU A 233 0.19 -7.29 6.35
C LEU A 233 -0.21 -5.89 6.84
N LEU A 234 0.12 -4.88 6.04
CA LEU A 234 -0.08 -3.48 6.35
C LEU A 234 -1.12 -2.88 5.40
N THR A 235 -2.08 -2.12 5.92
CA THR A 235 -2.87 -1.20 5.10
C THR A 235 -2.45 0.23 5.37
N THR A 236 -2.35 1.03 4.31
CA THR A 236 -2.02 2.46 4.44
C THR A 236 -2.57 3.26 3.26
N HIS A 237 -2.71 4.55 3.45
CA HIS A 237 -2.91 5.52 2.38
C HIS A 237 -1.65 6.37 2.15
N SER A 238 -0.57 6.14 2.93
CA SER A 238 0.71 6.84 2.81
C SER A 238 1.66 6.07 1.90
N MET A 239 2.00 6.68 0.75
CA MET A 239 2.98 6.10 -0.17
C MET A 239 4.38 6.04 0.42
N GLU A 240 4.71 6.99 1.32
CA GLU A 240 5.98 7.01 2.04
C GLU A 240 6.12 5.81 2.98
N GLU A 241 5.04 5.47 3.71
CA GLU A 241 5.01 4.29 4.58
C GLU A 241 5.17 3.00 3.78
N ALA A 242 4.46 2.89 2.66
CA ALA A 242 4.58 1.75 1.78
C ALA A 242 5.98 1.61 1.17
N ASP A 243 6.58 2.71 0.74
CA ASP A 243 7.95 2.73 0.19
C ASP A 243 9.00 2.38 1.27
N ALA A 244 8.72 2.72 2.54
CA ALA A 244 9.62 2.45 3.64
C ALA A 244 9.56 1.01 4.18
N LEU A 245 8.38 0.38 4.16
CA LEU A 245 8.11 -0.87 4.89
C LEU A 245 7.77 -2.06 3.98
N CYS A 246 7.16 -1.84 2.81
CA CYS A 246 6.56 -2.91 2.03
C CYS A 246 7.52 -3.49 0.99
N SER A 247 7.69 -4.80 0.96
CA SER A 247 8.41 -5.52 -0.09
C SER A 247 7.54 -5.78 -1.33
N ARG A 248 6.25 -6.07 -1.12
CA ARG A 248 5.21 -6.19 -2.16
C ARG A 248 4.07 -5.24 -1.83
N ILE A 249 3.49 -4.65 -2.86
CA ILE A 249 2.44 -3.63 -2.74
C ILE A 249 1.31 -4.00 -3.68
N ALA A 250 0.08 -4.00 -3.15
CA ALA A 250 -1.14 -4.04 -3.94
C ALA A 250 -1.85 -2.68 -3.85
N ILE A 251 -2.25 -2.12 -4.97
CA ILE A 251 -3.10 -0.92 -5.00
C ILE A 251 -4.55 -1.36 -5.11
N LEU A 252 -5.30 -1.02 -4.07
CA LEU A 252 -6.72 -1.32 -3.94
C LEU A 252 -7.55 -0.08 -4.23
N THR A 253 -8.53 -0.23 -5.12
CA THR A 253 -9.50 0.81 -5.45
C THR A 253 -10.93 0.32 -5.20
N SER A 254 -11.92 1.13 -5.62
CA SER A 254 -13.32 0.71 -5.55
C SER A 254 -13.61 -0.55 -6.37
N ASP A 255 -12.91 -0.76 -7.44
CA ASP A 255 -13.11 -1.87 -8.38
C ASP A 255 -12.28 -3.13 -8.05
N GLY A 256 -11.52 -3.08 -6.96
CA GLY A 256 -10.67 -4.18 -6.50
C GLY A 256 -9.17 -3.86 -6.59
N ILE A 257 -8.34 -4.90 -6.67
CA ILE A 257 -6.89 -4.74 -6.87
C ILE A 257 -6.63 -4.36 -8.31
N GLN A 258 -5.95 -3.25 -8.50
CA GLN A 258 -5.58 -2.73 -9.81
C GLN A 258 -4.18 -3.15 -10.25
N CYS A 259 -3.26 -3.26 -9.30
CA CYS A 259 -1.92 -3.74 -9.58
C CYS A 259 -1.29 -4.35 -8.32
N LEU A 260 -0.35 -5.25 -8.53
CA LEU A 260 0.37 -5.96 -7.48
C LEU A 260 1.81 -6.20 -7.90
N GLY A 261 2.76 -5.95 -7.02
CA GLY A 261 4.17 -6.23 -7.31
C GLY A 261 5.14 -5.61 -6.32
N SER A 262 6.44 -5.79 -6.57
CA SER A 262 7.47 -5.06 -5.83
C SER A 262 7.45 -3.58 -6.20
N GLN A 263 7.99 -2.73 -5.32
CA GLN A 263 8.10 -1.28 -5.57
C GLN A 263 8.78 -0.98 -6.92
N ILE A 264 9.87 -1.69 -7.23
CA ILE A 264 10.62 -1.51 -8.47
C ILE A 264 9.77 -1.91 -9.67
N HIS A 265 9.04 -3.02 -9.58
CA HIS A 265 8.14 -3.49 -10.64
C HIS A 265 7.03 -2.46 -10.90
N LEU A 266 6.36 -1.99 -9.85
CA LEU A 266 5.29 -1.00 -9.98
C LEU A 266 5.79 0.34 -10.56
N LYS A 267 6.94 0.84 -10.08
CA LYS A 267 7.57 2.06 -10.62
C LYS A 267 7.99 1.91 -12.09
N ASN A 268 8.44 0.72 -12.50
CA ASN A 268 8.86 0.49 -13.89
C ASN A 268 7.67 0.27 -14.85
N LYS A 269 6.63 -0.45 -14.41
CA LYS A 269 5.49 -0.83 -15.27
C LYS A 269 4.43 0.29 -15.32
N TYR A 270 4.08 0.86 -14.18
CA TYR A 270 3.00 1.83 -14.06
C TYR A 270 3.49 3.27 -13.84
N GLY A 271 4.78 3.46 -13.56
CA GLY A 271 5.39 4.78 -13.46
C GLY A 271 5.58 5.44 -14.82
N ARG A 272 5.89 6.74 -14.80
CA ARG A 272 6.16 7.53 -16.02
C ARG A 272 7.62 7.42 -16.50
N GLY A 273 8.38 6.46 -15.99
CA GLY A 273 9.80 6.33 -16.29
C GLY A 273 10.68 7.27 -15.47
N LEU A 274 11.66 7.91 -16.10
CA LEU A 274 12.50 8.92 -15.47
C LEU A 274 11.85 10.30 -15.62
N MET A 275 11.97 11.13 -14.58
CA MET A 275 11.54 12.51 -14.58
C MET A 275 12.76 13.43 -14.60
N PHE A 276 12.75 14.39 -15.50
CA PHE A 276 13.76 15.42 -15.66
C PHE A 276 13.17 16.76 -15.26
N SER A 277 13.65 17.34 -14.18
CA SER A 277 13.19 18.64 -13.69
C SER A 277 14.25 19.70 -13.90
N VAL A 278 13.85 20.86 -14.44
CA VAL A 278 14.76 21.95 -14.77
C VAL A 278 14.24 23.29 -14.26
N LEU A 279 15.16 24.11 -13.78
CA LEU A 279 14.97 25.52 -13.48
C LEU A 279 15.91 26.34 -14.36
N LEU A 280 15.37 27.10 -15.29
CA LEU A 280 16.10 27.98 -16.19
C LEU A 280 16.14 29.43 -15.68
N ILE A 281 17.00 30.25 -16.29
CA ILE A 281 17.03 31.68 -15.99
C ILE A 281 15.71 32.38 -16.41
N PRO A 282 15.28 33.45 -15.72
CA PRO A 282 13.99 34.09 -15.97
C PRO A 282 13.82 34.72 -17.37
N SER A 283 14.93 34.90 -18.11
CA SER A 283 14.88 35.41 -19.50
C SER A 283 14.27 34.42 -20.50
N ILE A 284 14.11 33.15 -20.12
CA ILE A 284 13.47 32.13 -20.97
C ILE A 284 11.99 32.05 -20.58
N THR A 285 11.13 32.62 -21.43
CA THR A 285 9.68 32.72 -21.17
C THR A 285 8.94 31.43 -21.52
N ASN A 286 9.41 30.66 -22.53
CA ASN A 286 8.82 29.39 -22.92
C ASN A 286 9.80 28.26 -22.62
N VAL A 287 9.78 27.74 -21.38
CA VAL A 287 10.68 26.70 -20.92
C VAL A 287 10.46 25.39 -21.66
N VAL A 288 9.21 25.05 -21.99
CA VAL A 288 8.86 23.78 -22.66
C VAL A 288 9.48 23.76 -24.06
N GLU A 289 9.24 24.76 -24.88
CA GLU A 289 9.78 24.85 -26.22
C GLU A 289 11.32 24.89 -26.19
N TYR A 290 11.90 25.66 -25.28
CA TYR A 290 13.35 25.74 -25.13
C TYR A 290 13.98 24.37 -24.80
N VAL A 291 13.42 23.63 -23.85
CA VAL A 291 13.92 22.32 -23.44
C VAL A 291 13.78 21.30 -24.58
N GLN A 292 12.63 21.29 -25.24
CA GLN A 292 12.38 20.36 -26.36
C GLN A 292 13.26 20.62 -27.57
N THR A 293 13.56 21.89 -27.87
CA THR A 293 14.43 22.26 -29.00
C THR A 293 15.92 22.12 -28.71
N THR A 294 16.34 22.38 -27.45
CA THR A 294 17.76 22.46 -27.08
C THR A 294 18.30 21.16 -26.47
N ILE A 295 17.48 20.43 -25.72
CA ILE A 295 17.89 19.21 -25.00
C ILE A 295 17.43 17.96 -25.73
N SER A 296 16.13 17.76 -25.89
CA SER A 296 15.56 16.68 -26.67
C SER A 296 14.09 16.90 -27.00
N PRO A 297 13.65 16.69 -28.25
CA PRO A 297 12.25 16.81 -28.65
C PRO A 297 11.36 15.70 -28.03
N ASP A 298 11.95 14.59 -27.59
CA ASP A 298 11.24 13.46 -26.99
C ASP A 298 10.94 13.65 -25.50
N LEU A 299 11.26 14.82 -24.93
CA LEU A 299 10.89 15.17 -23.56
C LEU A 299 9.44 15.66 -23.51
N GLU A 300 8.59 14.89 -22.82
CA GLU A 300 7.18 15.24 -22.65
C GLU A 300 7.00 16.10 -21.40
N PHE A 301 6.43 17.30 -21.56
CA PHE A 301 6.14 18.18 -20.43
C PHE A 301 5.09 17.56 -19.50
N LEU A 302 5.37 17.54 -18.20
CA LEU A 302 4.50 16.98 -17.19
C LEU A 302 3.77 18.07 -16.39
N GLU A 303 4.53 18.91 -15.74
CA GLU A 303 4.00 19.97 -14.86
C GLU A 303 5.06 21.03 -14.57
N GLU A 304 4.58 22.19 -14.09
CA GLU A 304 5.43 23.23 -13.54
C GLU A 304 5.03 23.50 -12.08
N ARG A 305 6.02 23.47 -11.18
CA ARG A 305 5.86 23.83 -9.76
C ARG A 305 6.98 24.73 -9.30
N SER A 306 6.64 25.83 -8.66
CA SER A 306 7.63 26.78 -8.11
C SER A 306 8.71 27.16 -9.12
N HIS A 307 8.34 27.43 -10.38
CA HIS A 307 9.21 27.76 -11.52
C HIS A 307 10.12 26.60 -11.99
N MET A 308 9.98 25.41 -11.44
CA MET A 308 10.67 24.21 -11.92
C MET A 308 9.75 23.45 -12.86
N SER A 309 10.16 23.29 -14.11
CA SER A 309 9.44 22.52 -15.12
C SER A 309 9.92 21.10 -15.12
N THR A 310 8.98 20.14 -15.05
CA THR A 310 9.27 18.70 -15.01
C THR A 310 8.82 18.05 -16.31
N PHE A 311 9.68 17.22 -16.87
CA PHE A 311 9.46 16.45 -18.09
C PHE A 311 9.59 14.96 -17.80
N THR A 312 8.90 14.14 -18.57
CA THR A 312 9.10 12.68 -18.55
C THR A 312 10.11 12.27 -19.62
N ILE A 313 10.96 11.30 -19.25
CA ILE A 313 11.95 10.70 -20.14
C ILE A 313 11.47 9.28 -20.46
N SER A 314 11.13 9.02 -21.72
CA SER A 314 10.91 7.66 -22.20
C SER A 314 12.26 6.94 -22.36
N LYS A 315 12.44 5.80 -21.70
CA LYS A 315 13.70 5.03 -21.71
C LYS A 315 14.14 4.60 -23.12
N ASP A 316 13.18 4.42 -24.00
CA ASP A 316 13.44 3.92 -25.35
C ASP A 316 13.72 5.03 -26.38
N LYS A 317 13.43 6.29 -26.03
CA LYS A 317 13.53 7.42 -26.96
C LYS A 317 14.68 8.38 -26.62
N VAL A 318 15.10 8.49 -25.36
CA VAL A 318 16.09 9.48 -24.92
C VAL A 318 17.35 8.79 -24.44
N ASP A 319 18.46 9.07 -25.11
CA ASP A 319 19.79 8.69 -24.62
C ASP A 319 20.21 9.57 -23.45
N LEU A 320 20.31 8.97 -22.26
CA LEU A 320 20.71 9.68 -21.02
C LEU A 320 22.08 10.32 -21.13
N LYS A 321 23.01 9.74 -21.89
CA LYS A 321 24.36 10.29 -22.06
C LYS A 321 24.30 11.61 -22.81
N THR A 322 23.57 11.64 -23.90
CA THR A 322 23.37 12.84 -24.72
C THR A 322 22.62 13.91 -23.93
N LEU A 323 21.57 13.53 -23.19
CA LEU A 323 20.84 14.45 -22.33
C LEU A 323 21.75 15.08 -21.28
N LEU A 324 22.56 14.29 -20.58
CA LEU A 324 23.49 14.82 -19.58
C LEU A 324 24.54 15.76 -20.18
N GLN A 325 25.03 15.51 -21.39
CA GLN A 325 25.97 16.40 -22.08
C GLN A 325 25.31 17.78 -22.33
N HIS A 326 24.09 17.81 -22.88
CA HIS A 326 23.35 19.07 -23.08
C HIS A 326 23.10 19.82 -21.76
N VAL A 327 22.74 19.10 -20.70
CA VAL A 327 22.53 19.68 -19.37
C VAL A 327 23.80 20.35 -18.84
N ILE A 328 24.96 19.67 -18.94
CA ILE A 328 26.25 20.21 -18.52
C ILE A 328 26.61 21.46 -19.32
N ASP A 329 26.43 21.45 -20.65
CA ASP A 329 26.68 22.59 -21.51
C ASP A 329 25.82 23.81 -21.15
N LEU A 330 24.53 23.57 -20.87
CA LEU A 330 23.62 24.64 -20.43
C LEU A 330 23.99 25.19 -19.05
N GLN A 331 24.51 24.34 -18.17
CA GLN A 331 24.99 24.76 -16.86
C GLN A 331 26.28 25.62 -17.00
N HIS A 332 27.22 25.23 -17.85
CA HIS A 332 28.40 26.05 -18.16
C HIS A 332 28.05 27.41 -18.75
N LYS A 333 27.02 27.46 -19.61
CA LYS A 333 26.48 28.71 -20.17
C LYS A 333 25.68 29.55 -19.16
N LYS A 334 25.53 29.07 -17.91
CA LYS A 334 24.74 29.71 -16.84
C LYS A 334 23.26 29.95 -17.21
N ILE A 335 22.72 29.17 -18.14
CA ILE A 335 21.33 29.20 -18.54
C ILE A 335 20.48 28.33 -17.62
N LEU A 336 21.05 27.20 -17.18
CA LEU A 336 20.42 26.22 -16.30
C LEU A 336 20.85 26.51 -14.85
N ILE A 337 19.88 26.89 -14.00
CA ILE A 337 20.11 27.21 -12.58
C ILE A 337 20.14 25.93 -11.74
N ARG A 338 19.19 25.04 -11.96
CA ARG A 338 19.05 23.76 -11.23
C ARG A 338 18.44 22.72 -12.14
N TRP A 339 18.85 21.50 -11.91
CA TRP A 339 18.23 20.34 -12.57
C TRP A 339 18.29 19.11 -11.67
N SER A 340 17.42 18.14 -11.96
CA SER A 340 17.46 16.83 -11.33
C SER A 340 16.87 15.78 -12.26
N ILE A 341 17.39 14.56 -12.15
CA ILE A 341 16.79 13.38 -12.75
C ILE A 341 16.38 12.46 -11.61
N SER A 342 15.14 12.04 -11.61
CA SER A 342 14.59 11.13 -10.61
C SER A 342 13.76 10.04 -11.27
N GLN A 343 13.63 8.92 -10.63
CA GLN A 343 12.68 7.89 -11.03
C GLN A 343 11.28 8.28 -10.54
N SER A 344 10.23 7.85 -11.26
CA SER A 344 8.84 7.99 -10.80
C SER A 344 8.69 7.49 -9.37
N SER A 345 8.01 8.26 -8.55
CA SER A 345 7.70 7.87 -7.18
C SER A 345 6.55 6.87 -7.14
N LEU A 346 6.40 6.17 -6.02
CA LEU A 346 5.22 5.32 -5.80
C LEU A 346 3.93 6.14 -5.78
N ASN A 347 4.01 7.40 -5.36
CA ASN A 347 2.88 8.33 -5.39
C ASN A 347 2.41 8.62 -6.83
N ASP A 348 3.34 8.75 -7.79
CA ASP A 348 2.99 8.96 -9.21
C ASP A 348 2.27 7.73 -9.78
N VAL A 349 2.73 6.53 -9.43
CA VAL A 349 2.06 5.27 -9.76
C VAL A 349 0.64 5.25 -9.20
N PHE A 350 0.49 5.56 -7.92
CA PHE A 350 -0.79 5.58 -7.24
C PHE A 350 -1.79 6.56 -7.86
N VAL A 351 -1.36 7.81 -8.07
CA VAL A 351 -2.20 8.84 -8.70
C VAL A 351 -2.63 8.42 -10.11
N ARG A 352 -1.76 7.76 -10.86
CA ARG A 352 -2.08 7.28 -12.20
C ARG A 352 -3.10 6.16 -12.17
N VAL A 353 -2.88 5.16 -11.32
CA VAL A 353 -3.79 4.01 -11.18
C VAL A 353 -5.18 4.46 -10.69
N CYS A 354 -5.24 5.38 -9.71
CA CYS A 354 -6.51 5.87 -9.18
C CYS A 354 -7.24 6.88 -10.10
N LYS A 355 -6.53 7.60 -11.00
CA LYS A 355 -7.19 8.54 -11.94
C LYS A 355 -8.01 7.85 -13.03
N HIS A 356 -7.67 6.62 -13.38
CA HIS A 356 -8.46 5.83 -14.33
C HIS A 356 -9.85 5.45 -13.83
N GLU A 357 -10.17 5.65 -12.52
CA GLU A 357 -11.53 5.49 -11.98
C GLU A 357 -12.48 6.65 -12.30
N SER A 358 -11.96 7.81 -12.71
CA SER A 358 -12.75 9.06 -12.85
C SER A 358 -13.10 9.37 -14.32
N SER A 359 -12.74 8.51 -15.24
CA SER A 359 -13.02 8.60 -16.68
C SER A 359 -13.82 7.37 -17.12
#